data_316893c4f3b9892435f1f72bcdb984ed
#
_entry.id   316893c4f3b9892435f1f72bcdb984ed
#
_cell.length_a   1.000
_cell.length_b   1.000
_cell.length_c   1.000
_cell.angle_alpha   90.00
_cell.angle_beta   90.00
_cell.angle_gamma   90.00
#
_symmetry.space_group_name_H-M   'P 1'
#
loop_
_entity.id
_entity.type
_entity.pdbx_description
1 polymer ?
#
loop_
_entity_poly.entity_id
_entity_poly.type
_entity_poly.pdbx_seq_one_letter_code
_entity_poly.pdbx_strand_id
1 'polypeptide(L)'
;MDLIEVFWRTYLKETSQTESVAYAEVFSFGHGEQMADCLLQLVLQGKKTATCWRHKMGEEITQAGAKSIVLDGQGNPVCIIETVETIILPYKEVDWTLAKLEGEDEDLESWKWNHKTFFEEEGKRKGFSFDENMLLCFEKFKVVYEKNS
;
A
#
# COMPACT_ATOMS: atom_id res chain seq x y z
N MET A 1 22.56 -13.14 -4.68
CA MET A 1 21.68 -11.97 -4.88
C MET A 1 20.24 -12.42 -4.64
N ASP A 2 19.52 -11.75 -3.76
CA ASP A 2 18.17 -12.18 -3.44
C ASP A 2 17.15 -11.82 -4.54
N LEU A 3 15.97 -12.41 -4.44
CA LEU A 3 14.92 -12.25 -5.47
C LEU A 3 14.46 -10.79 -5.60
N ILE A 4 14.44 -10.04 -4.50
CA ILE A 4 14.01 -8.64 -4.50
C ILE A 4 15.00 -7.81 -5.31
N GLU A 5 16.30 -8.00 -5.06
CA GLU A 5 17.31 -7.26 -5.77
C GLU A 5 17.36 -7.61 -7.26
N VAL A 6 17.22 -8.90 -7.59
CA VAL A 6 17.15 -9.33 -8.99
C VAL A 6 15.96 -8.69 -9.69
N PHE A 7 14.81 -8.68 -9.02
CA PHE A 7 13.59 -8.09 -9.57
C PHE A 7 13.77 -6.59 -9.84
N TRP A 8 14.35 -5.87 -8.88
CA TRP A 8 14.58 -4.43 -9.02
C TRP A 8 15.55 -4.12 -10.15
N ARG A 9 16.66 -4.83 -10.21
CA ARG A 9 17.65 -4.63 -11.27
C ARG A 9 17.09 -4.95 -12.66
N THR A 10 16.25 -5.99 -12.75
CA THR A 10 15.58 -6.34 -14.01
C THR A 10 14.68 -5.19 -14.46
N TYR A 11 13.92 -4.61 -13.54
CA TYR A 11 13.08 -3.46 -13.82
C TYR A 11 13.92 -2.27 -14.33
N LEU A 12 15.00 -1.94 -13.63
CA LEU A 12 15.86 -0.83 -14.04
C LEU A 12 16.43 -1.05 -15.43
N LYS A 13 16.86 -2.27 -15.72
CA LYS A 13 17.43 -2.62 -17.02
C LYS A 13 16.38 -2.51 -18.12
N GLU A 14 15.20 -3.07 -17.90
CA GLU A 14 14.13 -3.06 -18.90
C GLU A 14 13.59 -1.65 -19.16
N THR A 15 13.71 -0.75 -18.20
CA THR A 15 13.27 0.64 -18.35
C THR A 15 14.43 1.61 -18.66
N SER A 16 15.60 1.06 -18.95
CA SER A 16 16.79 1.84 -19.30
C SER A 16 17.22 2.86 -18.24
N GLN A 17 17.03 2.50 -16.98
CA GLN A 17 17.45 3.31 -15.85
C GLN A 17 18.81 2.84 -15.32
N THR A 18 19.53 3.73 -14.64
CA THR A 18 20.84 3.39 -14.08
C THR A 18 20.69 2.52 -12.83
N GLU A 19 21.68 1.67 -12.56
CA GLU A 19 21.68 0.79 -11.40
C GLU A 19 21.70 1.54 -10.06
N SER A 20 22.03 2.83 -10.08
CA SER A 20 22.08 3.65 -8.88
C SER A 20 20.70 4.07 -8.35
N VAL A 21 19.64 3.91 -9.14
CA VAL A 21 18.30 4.26 -8.72
C VAL A 21 17.83 3.27 -7.65
N ALA A 22 17.38 3.79 -6.50
CA ALA A 22 16.93 2.97 -5.39
C ALA A 22 15.40 2.92 -5.31
N TYR A 23 14.87 1.80 -4.80
CA TYR A 23 13.45 1.72 -4.45
C TYR A 23 13.23 2.33 -3.06
N ALA A 24 12.00 2.80 -2.79
CA ALA A 24 11.66 3.42 -1.51
C ALA A 24 11.35 2.36 -0.44
N GLU A 25 10.48 1.41 -0.77
CA GLU A 25 10.04 0.39 0.18
C GLU A 25 9.80 -0.95 -0.50
N VAL A 26 9.76 -2.00 0.33
CA VAL A 26 9.36 -3.35 -0.06
C VAL A 26 8.32 -3.79 0.95
N PHE A 27 7.14 -4.17 0.50
CA PHE A 27 6.08 -4.57 1.42
C PHE A 27 5.04 -5.47 0.75
N SER A 28 4.19 -6.09 1.58
CA SER A 28 2.99 -6.78 1.13
C SER A 28 1.78 -6.10 1.77
N PHE A 29 0.65 -6.13 1.08
CA PHE A 29 -0.59 -5.49 1.58
C PHE A 29 -1.23 -6.32 2.69
N GLY A 30 -1.83 -5.64 3.64
CA GLY A 30 -2.61 -6.28 4.70
C GLY A 30 -1.81 -7.10 5.69
N HIS A 31 -2.48 -8.04 6.33
CA HIS A 31 -1.87 -8.94 7.29
C HIS A 31 -2.09 -10.39 6.87
N GLY A 32 -1.00 -11.13 6.81
CA GLY A 32 -1.04 -12.54 6.49
C GLY A 32 -1.05 -12.82 5.00
N GLU A 33 -0.70 -14.04 4.68
CA GLU A 33 -0.50 -14.51 3.31
C GLU A 33 -1.75 -14.36 2.43
N GLN A 34 -2.89 -14.80 2.94
CA GLN A 34 -4.13 -14.78 2.17
C GLN A 34 -4.59 -13.36 1.85
N MET A 35 -4.53 -12.47 2.83
CA MET A 35 -4.93 -11.08 2.62
C MET A 35 -4.00 -10.38 1.65
N ALA A 36 -2.69 -10.63 1.79
CA ALA A 36 -1.69 -10.07 0.88
C ALA A 36 -1.98 -10.45 -0.58
N ASP A 37 -2.29 -11.73 -0.82
CA ASP A 37 -2.59 -12.22 -2.17
C ASP A 37 -3.88 -11.62 -2.71
N CYS A 38 -4.92 -11.52 -1.88
CA CYS A 38 -6.21 -10.96 -2.30
C CYS A 38 -6.07 -9.47 -2.68
N LEU A 39 -5.40 -8.69 -1.85
CA LEU A 39 -5.21 -7.26 -2.12
C LEU A 39 -4.32 -7.03 -3.32
N LEU A 40 -3.28 -7.83 -3.48
CA LEU A 40 -2.41 -7.75 -4.65
C LEU A 40 -3.19 -7.98 -5.94
N GLN A 41 -4.13 -8.93 -5.96
CA GLN A 41 -4.96 -9.16 -7.14
C GLN A 41 -5.79 -7.94 -7.50
N LEU A 42 -6.34 -7.25 -6.50
CA LEU A 42 -7.08 -6.00 -6.74
C LEU A 42 -6.18 -4.92 -7.35
N VAL A 43 -4.95 -4.84 -6.89
CA VAL A 43 -3.96 -3.90 -7.44
C VAL A 43 -3.66 -4.23 -8.91
N LEU A 44 -3.39 -5.49 -9.22
CA LEU A 44 -3.07 -5.92 -10.58
C LEU A 44 -4.24 -5.76 -11.54
N GLN A 45 -5.47 -5.84 -11.03
CA GLN A 45 -6.68 -5.63 -11.82
C GLN A 45 -7.04 -4.15 -11.99
N GLY A 46 -6.31 -3.26 -11.35
CA GLY A 46 -6.58 -1.83 -11.39
C GLY A 46 -7.75 -1.37 -10.52
N LYS A 47 -8.26 -2.25 -9.67
CA LYS A 47 -9.37 -1.92 -8.75
C LYS A 47 -8.91 -1.24 -7.48
N LYS A 48 -7.71 -1.57 -7.00
CA LYS A 48 -7.11 -0.93 -5.84
C LYS A 48 -6.02 0.01 -6.32
N THR A 49 -6.24 1.32 -6.15
CA THR A 49 -5.31 2.36 -6.59
C THR A 49 -4.85 3.25 -5.43
N ALA A 50 -5.21 2.88 -4.21
CA ALA A 50 -4.73 3.54 -3.00
C ALA A 50 -4.69 2.54 -1.86
N THR A 51 -3.87 2.86 -0.87
CA THR A 51 -3.80 2.11 0.37
C THR A 51 -3.74 3.10 1.52
N CYS A 52 -4.16 2.68 2.72
CA CYS A 52 -4.07 3.55 3.88
C CYS A 52 -3.55 2.80 5.09
N TRP A 53 -2.91 3.54 5.96
CA TRP A 53 -2.40 3.03 7.24
C TRP A 53 -2.46 4.14 8.27
N ARG A 54 -2.28 3.76 9.53
CA ARG A 54 -2.24 4.73 10.62
C ARG A 54 -0.96 5.56 10.51
N HIS A 55 -1.12 6.87 10.48
CA HIS A 55 0.02 7.79 10.46
C HIS A 55 0.51 8.04 11.88
N LYS A 56 1.81 7.86 12.12
CA LYS A 56 2.44 8.16 13.39
C LYS A 56 3.12 9.51 13.32
N MET A 57 3.03 10.29 14.40
CA MET A 57 3.72 11.58 14.48
C MET A 57 5.21 11.41 14.24
N GLY A 58 5.76 12.24 13.36
CA GLY A 58 7.18 12.19 13.03
C GLY A 58 7.57 11.12 12.01
N GLU A 59 6.63 10.30 11.57
CA GLU A 59 6.88 9.29 10.56
C GLU A 59 7.04 9.94 9.19
N GLU A 60 8.05 9.51 8.44
CA GLU A 60 8.24 9.98 7.08
C GLU A 60 7.16 9.41 6.17
N ILE A 61 6.65 10.25 5.26
CA ILE A 61 5.67 9.82 4.27
C ILE A 61 6.35 9.63 2.92
N THR A 62 5.82 8.67 2.16
CA THR A 62 6.32 8.38 0.83
C THR A 62 5.99 9.53 -0.11
N GLN A 63 7.00 10.02 -0.83
CA GLN A 63 6.84 11.15 -1.74
C GLN A 63 6.36 10.72 -3.12
N ALA A 64 5.66 11.62 -3.82
CA ALA A 64 5.26 11.40 -5.21
C ALA A 64 6.49 11.07 -6.05
N GLY A 65 6.37 10.06 -6.90
CA GLY A 65 7.46 9.59 -7.74
C GLY A 65 8.26 8.44 -7.12
N ALA A 66 8.11 8.19 -5.83
CA ALA A 66 8.80 7.07 -5.17
C ALA A 66 8.26 5.74 -5.70
N LYS A 67 9.15 4.76 -5.85
CA LYS A 67 8.79 3.44 -6.35
C LYS A 67 9.00 2.40 -5.27
N SER A 68 8.02 1.52 -5.11
CA SER A 68 8.05 0.48 -4.08
C SER A 68 7.78 -0.88 -4.69
N ILE A 69 8.43 -1.89 -4.14
CA ILE A 69 8.28 -3.28 -4.59
C ILE A 69 7.19 -3.93 -3.77
N VAL A 70 6.20 -4.53 -4.43
CA VAL A 70 5.09 -5.22 -3.76
C VAL A 70 5.31 -6.72 -3.84
N LEU A 71 5.21 -7.36 -2.67
CA LEU A 71 5.38 -8.80 -2.52
C LEU A 71 4.02 -9.51 -2.43
N ASP A 72 3.99 -10.77 -2.87
CA ASP A 72 2.83 -11.63 -2.64
C ASP A 72 2.85 -12.17 -1.21
N GLY A 73 1.89 -13.03 -0.87
CA GLY A 73 1.78 -13.60 0.47
C GLY A 73 2.92 -14.53 0.88
N GLN A 74 3.76 -14.94 -0.07
CA GLN A 74 4.91 -15.80 0.19
C GLN A 74 6.22 -15.03 0.18
N GLY A 75 6.15 -13.70 0.03
CA GLY A 75 7.34 -12.87 0.02
C GLY A 75 8.03 -12.74 -1.32
N ASN A 76 7.38 -13.14 -2.40
CA ASN A 76 7.97 -13.02 -3.74
C ASN A 76 7.59 -11.67 -4.36
N PRO A 77 8.54 -10.97 -5.01
CA PRO A 77 8.24 -9.70 -5.66
C PRO A 77 7.37 -9.92 -6.89
N VAL A 78 6.32 -9.12 -7.04
CA VAL A 78 5.33 -9.28 -8.13
C VAL A 78 5.19 -8.04 -8.97
N CYS A 79 5.16 -6.85 -8.36
CA CYS A 79 5.01 -5.61 -9.12
C CYS A 79 5.71 -4.45 -8.44
N ILE A 80 5.82 -3.36 -9.18
CA ILE A 80 6.37 -2.10 -8.67
C ILE A 80 5.27 -1.06 -8.81
N ILE A 81 5.01 -0.33 -7.74
CA ILE A 81 4.06 0.78 -7.74
C ILE A 81 4.82 2.09 -7.59
N GLU A 82 4.27 3.13 -8.21
CA GLU A 82 4.79 4.48 -8.08
C GLU A 82 3.79 5.31 -7.31
N THR A 83 4.24 5.99 -6.25
CA THR A 83 3.39 6.87 -5.46
C THR A 83 3.00 8.08 -6.30
N VAL A 84 1.70 8.38 -6.36
CA VAL A 84 1.17 9.52 -7.09
C VAL A 84 0.92 10.70 -6.13
N GLU A 85 0.32 10.42 -5.00
CA GLU A 85 -0.03 11.44 -4.01
C GLU A 85 -0.21 10.79 -2.64
N THR A 86 0.22 11.48 -1.59
CA THR A 86 0.03 11.03 -0.22
C THR A 86 -0.78 12.09 0.53
N ILE A 87 -1.85 11.65 1.20
CA ILE A 87 -2.79 12.52 1.92
C ILE A 87 -2.88 12.05 3.37
N ILE A 88 -2.72 12.99 4.31
CA ILE A 88 -2.88 12.70 5.74
C ILE A 88 -4.15 13.37 6.22
N LEU A 89 -5.06 12.60 6.83
CA LEU A 89 -6.32 13.13 7.34
C LEU A 89 -6.83 12.25 8.47
N PRO A 90 -7.70 12.79 9.36
CA PRO A 90 -8.31 11.96 10.42
C PRO A 90 -9.27 10.94 9.82
N TYR A 91 -9.37 9.78 10.45
CA TYR A 91 -10.31 8.72 10.05
C TYR A 91 -11.72 9.28 9.78
N LYS A 92 -12.22 10.13 10.65
CA LYS A 92 -13.59 10.68 10.53
C LYS A 92 -13.81 11.52 9.27
N GLU A 93 -12.73 12.03 8.67
CA GLU A 93 -12.84 12.88 7.48
C GLU A 93 -12.71 12.11 6.16
N VAL A 94 -12.49 10.81 6.22
CA VAL A 94 -12.43 9.99 5.00
C VAL A 94 -13.82 9.94 4.37
N ASP A 95 -13.91 10.35 3.11
CA ASP A 95 -15.15 10.28 2.34
C ASP A 95 -15.10 9.14 1.33
N TRP A 96 -16.21 8.88 0.64
CA TRP A 96 -16.27 7.79 -0.32
C TRP A 96 -15.39 8.03 -1.54
N THR A 97 -15.20 9.28 -1.94
CA THR A 97 -14.33 9.61 -3.07
C THR A 97 -12.91 9.08 -2.83
N LEU A 98 -12.44 9.16 -1.60
CA LEU A 98 -11.12 8.65 -1.22
C LEU A 98 -11.16 7.15 -0.91
N ALA A 99 -12.13 6.72 -0.08
CA ALA A 99 -12.24 5.34 0.35
C ALA A 99 -12.38 4.33 -0.80
N LYS A 100 -13.15 4.68 -1.83
CA LYS A 100 -13.38 3.79 -2.97
C LYS A 100 -12.10 3.43 -3.74
N LEU A 101 -11.08 4.26 -3.62
CA LEU A 101 -9.80 4.02 -4.32
C LEU A 101 -9.08 2.79 -3.78
N GLU A 102 -9.40 2.35 -2.57
CA GLU A 102 -8.82 1.11 -2.04
C GLU A 102 -9.40 -0.13 -2.73
N GLY A 103 -10.57 -0.02 -3.35
CA GLY A 103 -11.16 -1.10 -4.14
C GLY A 103 -11.66 -2.30 -3.35
N GLU A 104 -11.82 -2.18 -2.04
CA GLU A 104 -12.15 -3.29 -1.15
C GLU A 104 -13.58 -3.30 -0.64
N ASP A 105 -14.28 -2.18 -0.73
CA ASP A 105 -15.59 -2.01 -0.15
C ASP A 105 -16.59 -1.44 -1.16
N GLU A 106 -17.88 -1.68 -0.91
CA GLU A 106 -18.95 -1.23 -1.81
C GLU A 106 -19.42 0.20 -1.50
N ASP A 107 -19.25 0.65 -0.25
CA ASP A 107 -19.68 1.96 0.18
C ASP A 107 -18.86 2.44 1.38
N LEU A 108 -19.08 3.70 1.76
CA LEU A 108 -18.33 4.29 2.87
C LEU A 108 -18.62 3.63 4.21
N GLU A 109 -19.85 3.20 4.44
CA GLU A 109 -20.24 2.56 5.70
C GLU A 109 -19.46 1.26 5.89
N SER A 110 -19.38 0.45 4.84
CA SER A 110 -18.60 -0.80 4.83
C SER A 110 -17.11 -0.51 5.06
N TRP A 111 -16.58 0.48 4.36
CA TRP A 111 -15.19 0.88 4.52
C TRP A 111 -14.89 1.30 5.97
N LYS A 112 -15.76 2.12 6.54
CA LYS A 112 -15.60 2.60 7.93
C LYS A 112 -15.61 1.45 8.92
N TRP A 113 -16.56 0.53 8.77
CA TRP A 113 -16.67 -0.62 9.65
C TRP A 113 -15.43 -1.52 9.58
N ASN A 114 -15.02 -1.87 8.38
CA ASN A 114 -13.88 -2.77 8.18
C ASN A 114 -12.58 -2.16 8.67
N HIS A 115 -12.37 -0.88 8.42
CA HIS A 115 -11.16 -0.21 8.85
C HIS A 115 -11.12 0.04 10.35
N LYS A 116 -12.25 0.35 10.95
CA LYS A 116 -12.34 0.46 12.40
C LYS A 116 -11.95 -0.85 13.06
N THR A 117 -12.52 -1.96 12.58
CA THR A 117 -12.21 -3.29 13.11
C THR A 117 -10.72 -3.60 12.95
N PHE A 118 -10.17 -3.32 11.78
CA PHE A 118 -8.75 -3.52 11.50
C PHE A 118 -7.87 -2.71 12.47
N PHE A 119 -8.16 -1.43 12.64
CA PHE A 119 -7.35 -0.58 13.51
C PHE A 119 -7.51 -0.92 14.98
N GLU A 120 -8.69 -1.36 15.39
CA GLU A 120 -8.89 -1.84 16.77
C GLU A 120 -8.02 -3.06 17.06
N GLU A 121 -7.95 -4.02 16.13
CA GLU A 121 -7.10 -5.18 16.28
C GLU A 121 -5.62 -4.84 16.22
N GLU A 122 -5.24 -3.95 15.32
CA GLU A 122 -3.87 -3.49 15.22
C GLU A 122 -3.45 -2.78 16.51
N GLY A 123 -4.34 -1.97 17.10
CA GLY A 123 -4.10 -1.28 18.35
C GLY A 123 -3.83 -2.23 19.51
N LYS A 124 -4.54 -3.36 19.55
CA LYS A 124 -4.32 -4.38 20.57
C LYS A 124 -2.91 -4.98 20.47
N ARG A 125 -2.43 -5.16 19.24
CA ARG A 125 -1.10 -5.73 18.99
C ARG A 125 0.02 -4.70 19.19
N LYS A 126 -0.23 -3.45 18.84
CA LYS A 126 0.80 -2.39 18.83
C LYS A 126 0.72 -1.40 19.98
N GLY A 127 -0.29 -1.51 20.82
CA GLY A 127 -0.39 -0.68 22.03
C GLY A 127 -1.00 0.70 21.84
N PHE A 128 -1.98 0.85 20.95
CA PHE A 128 -2.75 2.08 20.82
C PHE A 128 -4.25 1.78 20.83
N SER A 129 -5.06 2.81 21.06
CA SER A 129 -6.52 2.70 21.02
C SER A 129 -7.05 3.39 19.78
N PHE A 130 -8.00 2.76 19.10
CA PHE A 130 -8.66 3.38 17.96
C PHE A 130 -9.45 4.61 18.41
N ASP A 131 -9.37 5.68 17.61
CA ASP A 131 -10.08 6.93 17.85
C ASP A 131 -10.43 7.52 16.49
N GLU A 132 -11.62 8.13 16.36
CA GLU A 132 -12.06 8.72 15.10
C GLU A 132 -11.21 9.89 14.63
N ASN A 133 -10.48 10.51 15.54
CA ASN A 133 -9.54 11.59 15.21
C ASN A 133 -8.16 11.05 14.82
N MET A 134 -7.98 9.73 14.87
CA MET A 134 -6.72 9.09 14.52
C MET A 134 -6.32 9.44 13.08
N LEU A 135 -5.09 9.91 12.90
CA LEU A 135 -4.60 10.27 11.58
C LEU A 135 -4.30 9.04 10.75
N LEU A 136 -4.77 9.08 9.52
CA LEU A 136 -4.49 8.06 8.51
C LEU A 136 -3.66 8.68 7.41
N CYS A 137 -2.84 7.86 6.79
CA CYS A 137 -2.08 8.22 5.61
C CYS A 137 -2.66 7.43 4.44
N PHE A 138 -3.18 8.13 3.42
CA PHE A 138 -3.62 7.53 2.17
C PHE A 138 -2.54 7.76 1.13
N GLU A 139 -2.09 6.69 0.50
CA GLU A 139 -1.14 6.77 -0.59
C GLU A 139 -1.84 6.33 -1.87
N LYS A 140 -1.96 7.24 -2.81
CA LYS A 140 -2.46 6.92 -4.16
C LYS A 140 -1.27 6.48 -4.99
N PHE A 141 -1.43 5.42 -5.77
CA PHE A 141 -0.33 4.85 -6.54
C PHE A 141 -0.81 4.31 -7.89
N LYS A 142 0.15 3.96 -8.73
CA LYS A 142 -0.12 3.27 -9.99
C LYS A 142 0.92 2.16 -10.17
N VAL A 143 0.53 1.08 -10.85
CA VAL A 143 1.47 0.01 -11.18
C VAL A 143 2.30 0.46 -12.37
N VAL A 144 3.63 0.42 -12.23
CA VAL A 144 4.54 0.79 -13.30
C VAL A 144 5.31 -0.40 -13.88
N TYR A 145 5.25 -1.55 -13.21
CA TYR A 145 5.94 -2.76 -13.66
C TYR A 145 5.31 -3.99 -13.02
N GLU A 146 5.11 -5.04 -13.82
CA GLU A 146 4.65 -6.34 -13.34
C GLU A 146 5.63 -7.41 -13.76
N LYS A 147 5.80 -8.42 -12.89
CA LYS A 147 6.62 -9.58 -13.22
C LYS A 147 5.96 -10.36 -14.36
N ASN A 148 6.73 -10.66 -15.38
CA ASN A 148 6.25 -11.48 -16.48
C ASN A 148 6.06 -12.91 -16.00
N SER A 149 4.89 -13.47 -16.26
CA SER A 149 4.57 -14.87 -15.90
C SER A 149 5.17 -15.84 -16.91
#